data_c4951f9d9809a2a91dfa6b1966881612
#
_entry.id   c4951f9d9809a2a91dfa6b1966881612
#
_cell.length_a   1.000
_cell.length_b   1.000
_cell.length_c   1.000
_cell.angle_alpha   90.00
_cell.angle_beta   90.00
_cell.angle_gamma   90.00
#
_symmetry.space_group_name_H-M   'P 1'
#
loop_
_entity.id
_entity.type
_entity.pdbx_description
1 polymer ?
#
loop_
_entity_poly.entity_id
_entity_poly.type
_entity_poly.pdbx_seq_one_letter_code
_entity_poly.pdbx_strand_id
1 'polypeptide(L)'
;EIVHNKFVVDALRAKGAVFVEELEDCPSDRPVVFSAHGVPKSVPAEAAARQMIAVDATCPLVTKVHNEAARHHEAGTQMIYIGHAGHAETVGTMGQLPAGEVLLVETVADVATLQVRDPAKLAFITQTTLSVDDTADIAAALKARFPLIHAPAHDDICYATTNRQAAVKAMAPKIGALLVIGAPN
;
A
#
# COMPACT_ATOMS: atom_id res chain seq x y z
N GLU A 1 4.78 10.94 6.83
CA GLU A 1 6.23 10.79 6.52
C GLU A 1 6.42 10.39 5.06
N ILE A 2 7.53 10.82 4.44
CA ILE A 2 7.83 10.48 3.04
C ILE A 2 8.25 9.00 2.90
N VAL A 3 8.92 8.46 3.89
CA VAL A 3 9.34 7.06 4.00
C VAL A 3 9.46 6.69 5.48
N HIS A 4 9.31 5.40 5.81
CA HIS A 4 9.51 4.87 7.17
C HIS A 4 11.00 4.75 7.53
N ASN A 5 11.70 5.89 7.59
CA ASN A 5 13.11 5.96 7.93
C ASN A 5 13.40 7.23 8.72
N LYS A 6 13.54 7.08 10.04
CA LYS A 6 13.79 8.23 10.95
C LYS A 6 15.01 9.04 10.55
N PHE A 7 16.10 8.42 10.11
CA PHE A 7 17.30 9.13 9.71
C PHE A 7 17.03 10.05 8.49
N VAL A 8 16.30 9.55 7.49
CA VAL A 8 15.92 10.34 6.31
C VAL A 8 14.98 11.48 6.71
N VAL A 9 13.98 11.18 7.55
CA VAL A 9 13.01 12.19 8.03
C VAL A 9 13.72 13.30 8.80
N ASP A 10 14.61 12.95 9.74
CA ASP A 10 15.37 13.93 10.53
C ASP A 10 16.31 14.77 9.65
N ALA A 11 16.96 14.16 8.65
CA ALA A 11 17.82 14.88 7.71
C ALA A 11 17.02 15.87 6.84
N LEU A 12 15.78 15.53 6.46
CA LEU A 12 14.89 16.45 5.74
C LEU A 12 14.38 17.57 6.64
N ARG A 13 14.00 17.26 7.90
CA ARG A 13 13.62 18.29 8.89
C ARG A 13 14.76 19.29 9.12
N ALA A 14 16.00 18.82 9.22
CA ALA A 14 17.18 19.70 9.36
C ALA A 14 17.38 20.63 8.15
N LYS A 15 16.84 20.27 6.97
CA LYS A 15 16.83 21.12 5.77
C LYS A 15 15.61 22.02 5.67
N GLY A 16 14.72 22.00 6.67
CA GLY A 16 13.52 22.85 6.74
C GLY A 16 12.23 22.18 6.24
N ALA A 17 12.25 20.88 5.95
CA ALA A 17 11.02 20.16 5.62
C ALA A 17 10.10 20.05 6.85
N VAL A 18 8.82 20.37 6.68
CA VAL A 18 7.78 20.19 7.68
C VAL A 18 6.93 18.99 7.28
N PHE A 19 6.73 18.07 8.21
CA PHE A 19 5.90 16.89 7.99
C PHE A 19 4.54 17.12 8.64
N VAL A 20 3.51 16.97 7.84
CA VAL A 20 2.11 17.11 8.24
C VAL A 20 1.38 15.80 7.90
N GLU A 21 0.26 15.56 8.52
CA GLU A 21 -0.56 14.39 8.23
C GLU A 21 -1.64 14.72 7.20
N GLU A 22 -2.24 15.91 7.31
CA GLU A 22 -3.29 16.36 6.43
C GLU A 22 -2.84 17.54 5.56
N LEU A 23 -3.38 17.62 4.34
CA LEU A 23 -3.07 18.71 3.41
C LEU A 23 -3.53 20.07 3.93
N GLU A 24 -4.58 20.08 4.74
CA GLU A 24 -5.15 21.29 5.36
C GLU A 24 -4.14 22.02 6.26
N ASP A 25 -3.20 21.28 6.85
CA ASP A 25 -2.13 21.83 7.69
C ASP A 25 -1.01 22.48 6.86
N CYS A 26 -1.02 22.29 5.53
CA CYS A 26 -0.03 22.89 4.65
C CYS A 26 -0.43 24.32 4.25
N PRO A 27 0.47 25.33 4.41
CA PRO A 27 0.27 26.64 3.81
C PRO A 27 0.18 26.55 2.28
N SER A 28 -0.77 27.24 1.66
CA SER A 28 -0.98 27.17 0.21
C SER A 28 0.14 27.81 -0.62
N ASP A 29 0.98 28.67 0.00
CA ASP A 29 2.12 29.33 -0.63
C ASP A 29 3.41 28.49 -0.60
N ARG A 30 3.35 27.24 -0.13
CA ARG A 30 4.50 26.34 -0.02
C ARG A 30 4.30 25.10 -0.90
N PRO A 31 5.38 24.59 -1.49
CA PRO A 31 5.31 23.31 -2.20
C PRO A 31 5.04 22.18 -1.24
N VAL A 32 4.18 21.23 -1.68
CA VAL A 32 3.87 19.99 -0.95
C VAL A 32 4.42 18.78 -1.69
N VAL A 33 4.91 17.79 -0.95
CA VAL A 33 5.41 16.54 -1.51
C VAL A 33 4.53 15.40 -0.98
N PHE A 34 3.88 14.66 -1.89
CA PHE A 34 3.15 13.45 -1.51
C PHE A 34 4.12 12.32 -1.24
N SER A 35 3.83 11.50 -0.21
CA SER A 35 4.74 10.47 0.26
C SER A 35 4.91 9.31 -0.74
N ALA A 36 5.98 8.54 -0.55
CA ALA A 36 6.23 7.34 -1.36
C ALA A 36 5.13 6.26 -1.22
N HIS A 37 4.33 6.31 -0.16
CA HIS A 37 3.22 5.39 0.08
C HIS A 37 1.99 5.65 -0.83
N GLY A 38 1.98 6.78 -1.54
CA GLY A 38 0.80 7.24 -2.27
C GLY A 38 -0.22 7.91 -1.35
N VAL A 39 -1.15 8.62 -1.96
CA VAL A 39 -2.24 9.33 -1.27
C VAL A 39 -3.58 9.05 -1.96
N PRO A 40 -4.72 9.19 -1.25
CA PRO A 40 -6.05 9.14 -1.87
C PRO A 40 -6.19 10.15 -3.01
N LYS A 41 -7.01 9.85 -4.02
CA LYS A 41 -7.29 10.76 -5.15
C LYS A 41 -7.80 12.14 -4.73
N SER A 42 -8.43 12.25 -3.56
CA SER A 42 -8.90 13.51 -3.01
C SER A 42 -7.76 14.50 -2.72
N VAL A 43 -6.61 14.00 -2.28
CA VAL A 43 -5.47 14.85 -1.87
C VAL A 43 -4.87 15.65 -3.03
N PRO A 44 -4.49 15.05 -4.19
CA PRO A 44 -4.03 15.84 -5.33
C PRO A 44 -5.14 16.73 -5.92
N ALA A 45 -6.41 16.31 -5.86
CA ALA A 45 -7.52 17.14 -6.30
C ALA A 45 -7.68 18.40 -5.42
N GLU A 46 -7.56 18.26 -4.11
CA GLU A 46 -7.56 19.37 -3.17
C GLU A 46 -6.35 20.29 -3.36
N ALA A 47 -5.14 19.72 -3.49
CA ALA A 47 -3.94 20.50 -3.76
C ALA A 47 -4.10 21.38 -5.04
N ALA A 48 -4.68 20.81 -6.10
CA ALA A 48 -4.98 21.52 -7.33
C ALA A 48 -6.03 22.63 -7.12
N ALA A 49 -7.10 22.34 -6.37
CA ALA A 49 -8.13 23.34 -6.05
C ALA A 49 -7.57 24.52 -5.22
N ARG A 50 -6.57 24.24 -4.36
CA ARG A 50 -5.85 25.26 -3.58
C ARG A 50 -4.70 25.91 -4.36
N GLN A 51 -4.50 25.56 -5.63
CA GLN A 51 -3.42 26.07 -6.49
C GLN A 51 -2.01 25.85 -5.90
N MET A 52 -1.82 24.76 -5.16
CA MET A 52 -0.54 24.42 -4.55
C MET A 52 0.42 23.83 -5.58
N ILE A 53 1.71 24.07 -5.37
CA ILE A 53 2.77 23.37 -6.11
C ILE A 53 2.92 22.00 -5.46
N ALA A 54 2.43 20.94 -6.12
CA ALA A 54 2.52 19.57 -5.62
C ALA A 54 3.58 18.77 -6.40
N VAL A 55 4.39 18.02 -5.66
CA VAL A 55 5.35 17.05 -6.20
C VAL A 55 4.89 15.66 -5.74
N ASP A 56 4.58 14.80 -6.68
CA ASP A 56 4.21 13.41 -6.38
C ASP A 56 5.48 12.57 -6.29
N ALA A 57 5.79 12.09 -5.07
CA ALA A 57 6.91 11.19 -4.82
C ALA A 57 6.44 9.73 -4.59
N THR A 58 5.22 9.39 -4.99
CA THR A 58 4.68 8.04 -4.90
C THR A 58 5.62 7.03 -5.58
N CYS A 59 5.92 5.95 -4.89
CA CYS A 59 6.74 4.86 -5.43
C CYS A 59 6.11 4.32 -6.73
N PRO A 60 6.88 4.11 -7.81
CA PRO A 60 6.34 3.57 -9.06
C PRO A 60 5.59 2.23 -8.91
N LEU A 61 5.98 1.40 -7.95
CA LEU A 61 5.28 0.15 -7.67
C LEU A 61 3.90 0.41 -7.02
N VAL A 62 3.80 1.38 -6.12
CA VAL A 62 2.52 1.81 -5.54
C VAL A 62 1.63 2.42 -6.63
N THR A 63 2.20 3.24 -7.51
CA THR A 63 1.47 3.76 -8.68
C THR A 63 0.94 2.63 -9.58
N LYS A 64 1.73 1.56 -9.77
CA LYS A 64 1.27 0.34 -10.49
C LYS A 64 0.05 -0.27 -9.83
N VAL A 65 0.07 -0.44 -8.49
CA VAL A 65 -1.05 -0.99 -7.71
C VAL A 65 -2.30 -0.09 -7.83
N HIS A 66 -2.14 1.23 -7.71
CA HIS A 66 -3.23 2.20 -7.90
C HIS A 66 -3.87 2.11 -9.29
N ASN A 67 -3.04 2.04 -10.34
CA ASN A 67 -3.52 1.93 -11.73
C ASN A 67 -4.22 0.59 -11.98
N GLU A 68 -3.74 -0.48 -11.37
CA GLU A 68 -4.37 -1.80 -11.48
C GLU A 68 -5.75 -1.81 -10.80
N ALA A 69 -5.88 -1.21 -9.61
CA ALA A 69 -7.14 -1.02 -8.94
C ALA A 69 -8.15 -0.25 -9.81
N ALA A 70 -7.72 0.89 -10.38
CA ALA A 70 -8.56 1.73 -11.23
C ALA A 70 -9.04 0.96 -12.48
N ARG A 71 -8.14 0.26 -13.17
CA ARG A 71 -8.45 -0.52 -14.37
C ARG A 71 -9.48 -1.62 -14.10
N HIS A 72 -9.32 -2.36 -13.00
CA HIS A 72 -10.28 -3.41 -12.63
C HIS A 72 -11.64 -2.82 -12.26
N HIS A 73 -11.67 -1.72 -11.53
CA HIS A 73 -12.90 -1.03 -11.19
C HIS A 73 -13.65 -0.54 -12.45
N GLU A 74 -12.96 0.06 -13.42
CA GLU A 74 -13.52 0.47 -14.70
C GLU A 74 -14.11 -0.70 -15.50
N ALA A 75 -13.52 -1.89 -15.33
CA ALA A 75 -14.07 -3.14 -15.90
C ALA A 75 -15.24 -3.74 -15.09
N GLY A 76 -15.71 -3.07 -14.04
CA GLY A 76 -16.81 -3.53 -13.18
C GLY A 76 -16.42 -4.63 -12.19
N THR A 77 -15.13 -4.80 -11.92
CA THR A 77 -14.57 -5.78 -10.98
C THR A 77 -14.42 -5.14 -9.61
N GLN A 78 -14.92 -5.80 -8.55
CA GLN A 78 -14.70 -5.35 -7.17
C GLN A 78 -13.30 -5.75 -6.70
N MET A 79 -12.62 -4.81 -6.02
CA MET A 79 -11.25 -5.02 -5.58
C MET A 79 -11.18 -5.54 -4.15
N ILE A 80 -10.28 -6.49 -3.92
CA ILE A 80 -9.82 -6.91 -2.59
C ILE A 80 -8.39 -6.44 -2.44
N TYR A 81 -8.07 -5.80 -1.34
CA TYR A 81 -6.73 -5.33 -1.00
C TYR A 81 -6.20 -6.11 0.20
N ILE A 82 -5.11 -6.83 -0.01
CA ILE A 82 -4.38 -7.50 1.07
C ILE A 82 -3.40 -6.48 1.65
N GLY A 83 -3.58 -6.08 2.91
CA GLY A 83 -2.76 -5.04 3.53
C GLY A 83 -3.10 -4.83 4.98
N HIS A 84 -2.44 -3.89 5.65
CA HIS A 84 -2.66 -3.56 7.06
C HIS A 84 -3.52 -2.32 7.20
N ALA A 85 -4.58 -2.40 8.02
CA ALA A 85 -5.44 -1.27 8.34
C ALA A 85 -4.64 -0.10 8.92
N GLY A 86 -4.94 1.12 8.48
CA GLY A 86 -4.28 2.34 8.95
C GLY A 86 -2.87 2.59 8.40
N HIS A 87 -2.28 1.66 7.67
CA HIS A 87 -1.01 1.91 6.98
C HIS A 87 -1.21 2.96 5.87
N ALA A 88 -0.27 3.89 5.70
CA ALA A 88 -0.39 4.99 4.74
C ALA A 88 -0.63 4.50 3.30
N GLU A 89 0.05 3.42 2.87
CA GLU A 89 -0.17 2.82 1.56
C GLU A 89 -1.58 2.23 1.41
N THR A 90 -2.12 1.63 2.47
CA THR A 90 -3.49 1.11 2.49
C THR A 90 -4.50 2.24 2.35
N VAL A 91 -4.33 3.33 3.10
CA VAL A 91 -5.19 4.52 3.00
C VAL A 91 -5.12 5.10 1.60
N GLY A 92 -3.91 5.26 1.05
CA GLY A 92 -3.69 5.77 -0.30
C GLY A 92 -4.35 4.92 -1.38
N THR A 93 -4.18 3.59 -1.30
CA THR A 93 -4.73 2.64 -2.30
C THR A 93 -6.25 2.54 -2.20
N MET A 94 -6.80 2.41 -0.99
CA MET A 94 -8.25 2.37 -0.81
C MET A 94 -8.93 3.67 -1.26
N GLY A 95 -8.24 4.80 -1.10
CA GLY A 95 -8.70 6.12 -1.56
C GLY A 95 -8.59 6.37 -3.07
N GLN A 96 -8.14 5.38 -3.86
CA GLN A 96 -8.15 5.48 -5.33
C GLN A 96 -9.54 5.25 -5.93
N LEU A 97 -10.40 4.54 -5.23
CA LEU A 97 -11.74 4.15 -5.70
C LEU A 97 -12.83 4.70 -4.75
N PRO A 98 -14.09 4.73 -5.19
CA PRO A 98 -15.19 5.09 -4.32
C PRO A 98 -15.28 4.20 -3.08
N ALA A 99 -15.81 4.75 -1.99
CA ALA A 99 -15.96 4.01 -0.74
C ALA A 99 -16.74 2.69 -0.95
N GLY A 100 -16.22 1.59 -0.40
CA GLY A 100 -16.82 0.26 -0.53
C GLY A 100 -16.43 -0.52 -1.80
N GLU A 101 -15.72 0.08 -2.74
CA GLU A 101 -15.24 -0.62 -3.95
C GLU A 101 -13.95 -1.43 -3.69
N VAL A 102 -13.20 -1.09 -2.66
CA VAL A 102 -12.03 -1.83 -2.20
C VAL A 102 -12.32 -2.44 -0.83
N LEU A 103 -12.20 -3.75 -0.71
CA LEU A 103 -12.39 -4.50 0.53
C LEU A 103 -11.03 -4.87 1.11
N LEU A 104 -10.75 -4.45 2.34
CA LEU A 104 -9.49 -4.78 3.04
C LEU A 104 -9.56 -6.20 3.62
N VAL A 105 -8.46 -6.93 3.47
CA VAL A 105 -8.20 -8.24 4.07
C VAL A 105 -6.82 -8.23 4.68
N GLU A 106 -6.71 -8.53 5.97
CA GLU A 106 -5.45 -8.56 6.71
C GLU A 106 -4.99 -9.99 7.00
N THR A 107 -5.95 -10.92 7.13
CA THR A 107 -5.69 -12.30 7.56
C THR A 107 -6.51 -13.31 6.74
N VAL A 108 -6.11 -14.60 6.82
CA VAL A 108 -6.89 -15.71 6.26
C VAL A 108 -8.30 -15.78 6.89
N ALA A 109 -8.45 -15.40 8.16
CA ALA A 109 -9.75 -15.40 8.84
C ALA A 109 -10.72 -14.36 8.23
N ASP A 110 -10.21 -13.21 7.79
CA ASP A 110 -11.03 -12.18 7.15
C ASP A 110 -11.60 -12.70 5.82
N VAL A 111 -10.80 -13.49 5.09
CA VAL A 111 -11.28 -14.13 3.83
C VAL A 111 -12.54 -14.95 4.08
N ALA A 112 -12.63 -15.68 5.20
CA ALA A 112 -13.78 -16.55 5.49
C ALA A 112 -15.09 -15.76 5.67
N THR A 113 -15.03 -14.54 6.17
CA THR A 113 -16.21 -13.69 6.48
C THR A 113 -16.47 -12.61 5.45
N LEU A 114 -15.58 -12.45 4.46
CA LEU A 114 -15.62 -11.38 3.47
C LEU A 114 -16.95 -11.38 2.70
N GLN A 115 -17.63 -10.24 2.66
CA GLN A 115 -18.85 -10.05 1.89
C GLN A 115 -18.51 -9.35 0.56
N VAL A 116 -18.81 -10.00 -0.55
CA VAL A 116 -18.52 -9.48 -1.90
C VAL A 116 -19.82 -9.30 -2.67
N ARG A 117 -19.81 -8.36 -3.61
CA ARG A 117 -20.97 -8.04 -4.45
C ARG A 117 -21.27 -9.15 -5.46
N ASP A 118 -20.25 -9.62 -6.17
CA ASP A 118 -20.33 -10.66 -7.18
C ASP A 118 -19.07 -11.54 -7.12
N PRO A 119 -19.16 -12.80 -6.66
CA PRO A 119 -18.00 -13.70 -6.57
C PRO A 119 -17.32 -14.00 -7.90
N ALA A 120 -17.98 -13.77 -9.04
CA ALA A 120 -17.41 -13.98 -10.36
C ALA A 120 -16.64 -12.77 -10.90
N LYS A 121 -16.76 -11.61 -10.26
CA LYS A 121 -16.15 -10.34 -10.70
C LYS A 121 -15.28 -9.73 -9.60
N LEU A 122 -14.25 -10.45 -9.25
CA LEU A 122 -13.29 -10.06 -8.21
C LEU A 122 -11.88 -10.01 -8.75
N ALA A 123 -11.09 -9.08 -8.24
CA ALA A 123 -9.65 -9.08 -8.35
C ALA A 123 -9.03 -8.75 -6.99
N PHE A 124 -7.79 -9.17 -6.76
CA PHE A 124 -7.06 -8.72 -5.60
C PHE A 124 -5.71 -8.12 -5.98
N ILE A 125 -5.27 -7.21 -5.17
CA ILE A 125 -3.95 -6.56 -5.19
C ILE A 125 -3.40 -6.57 -3.77
N THR A 126 -2.11 -6.28 -3.59
CA THR A 126 -1.48 -6.33 -2.26
C THR A 126 -0.72 -5.05 -1.93
N GLN A 127 -0.55 -4.78 -0.64
CA GLN A 127 0.40 -3.80 -0.15
C GLN A 127 1.82 -4.24 -0.53
N THR A 128 2.70 -3.27 -0.80
CA THR A 128 4.03 -3.56 -1.36
C THR A 128 5.05 -4.06 -0.33
N THR A 129 4.75 -3.97 0.97
CA THR A 129 5.68 -4.25 2.07
C THR A 129 5.19 -5.33 3.04
N LEU A 130 4.48 -6.33 2.54
CA LEU A 130 3.95 -7.44 3.33
C LEU A 130 4.96 -8.59 3.50
N SER A 131 4.65 -9.48 4.47
CA SER A 131 5.22 -10.82 4.54
C SER A 131 4.83 -11.62 3.28
N VAL A 132 5.82 -12.18 2.60
CA VAL A 132 5.58 -12.98 1.38
C VAL A 132 4.77 -14.23 1.71
N ASP A 133 5.09 -14.90 2.84
CA ASP A 133 4.42 -16.14 3.23
C ASP A 133 2.97 -15.89 3.64
N ASP A 134 2.74 -14.91 4.52
CA ASP A 134 1.38 -14.59 4.98
C ASP A 134 0.50 -14.12 3.81
N THR A 135 1.06 -13.36 2.88
CA THR A 135 0.36 -12.92 1.67
C THR A 135 0.01 -14.10 0.77
N ALA A 136 0.92 -15.07 0.63
CA ALA A 136 0.65 -16.29 -0.15
C ALA A 136 -0.49 -17.11 0.45
N ASP A 137 -0.56 -17.23 1.78
CA ASP A 137 -1.63 -17.95 2.49
C ASP A 137 -2.98 -17.25 2.29
N ILE A 138 -3.03 -15.91 2.40
CA ILE A 138 -4.24 -15.14 2.14
C ILE A 138 -4.69 -15.27 0.68
N ALA A 139 -3.75 -15.16 -0.26
CA ALA A 139 -4.04 -15.29 -1.69
C ALA A 139 -4.54 -16.71 -2.04
N ALA A 140 -4.00 -17.75 -1.40
CA ALA A 140 -4.48 -19.13 -1.55
C ALA A 140 -5.91 -19.28 -1.01
N ALA A 141 -6.22 -18.70 0.15
CA ALA A 141 -7.56 -18.71 0.72
C ALA A 141 -8.58 -17.96 -0.16
N LEU A 142 -8.20 -16.81 -0.72
CA LEU A 142 -9.03 -16.06 -1.67
C LEU A 142 -9.33 -16.89 -2.92
N LYS A 143 -8.34 -17.53 -3.53
CA LYS A 143 -8.50 -18.39 -4.71
C LYS A 143 -9.35 -19.62 -4.42
N ALA A 144 -9.21 -20.21 -3.23
CA ALA A 144 -10.02 -21.34 -2.81
C ALA A 144 -11.50 -20.97 -2.62
N ARG A 145 -11.77 -19.80 -2.03
CA ARG A 145 -13.13 -19.30 -1.81
C ARG A 145 -13.77 -18.73 -3.08
N PHE A 146 -12.98 -18.05 -3.92
CA PHE A 146 -13.40 -17.37 -5.14
C PHE A 146 -12.58 -17.85 -6.34
N PRO A 147 -12.89 -19.01 -6.93
CA PRO A 147 -12.05 -19.63 -7.96
C PRO A 147 -11.86 -18.81 -9.25
N LEU A 148 -12.72 -17.82 -9.49
CA LEU A 148 -12.66 -16.91 -10.65
C LEU A 148 -11.96 -15.58 -10.35
N ILE A 149 -11.43 -15.40 -9.13
CA ILE A 149 -10.75 -14.16 -8.75
C ILE A 149 -9.51 -13.92 -9.60
N HIS A 150 -9.37 -12.70 -10.09
CA HIS A 150 -8.16 -12.27 -10.81
C HIS A 150 -7.05 -11.93 -9.81
N ALA A 151 -5.90 -12.55 -9.98
CA ALA A 151 -4.67 -12.23 -9.26
C ALA A 151 -3.87 -11.16 -10.01
N PRO A 152 -2.97 -10.41 -9.32
CA PRO A 152 -2.04 -9.51 -9.98
C PRO A 152 -1.24 -10.24 -11.07
N ALA A 153 -1.02 -9.58 -12.21
CA ALA A 153 -0.22 -10.15 -13.30
C ALA A 153 1.27 -10.31 -12.93
N HIS A 154 1.74 -9.49 -12.03
CA HIS A 154 3.08 -9.50 -11.45
C HIS A 154 2.98 -9.26 -9.95
N ASP A 155 3.94 -9.74 -9.19
CA ASP A 155 3.98 -9.52 -7.74
C ASP A 155 3.90 -8.03 -7.39
N ASP A 156 3.03 -7.69 -6.45
CA ASP A 156 2.92 -6.34 -5.90
C ASP A 156 3.91 -6.10 -4.78
N ILE A 157 4.41 -7.16 -4.12
CA ILE A 157 5.39 -7.02 -3.05
C ILE A 157 6.72 -6.53 -3.63
N CYS A 158 7.25 -5.45 -3.06
CA CYS A 158 8.48 -4.83 -3.49
C CYS A 158 9.67 -5.82 -3.45
N TYR A 159 10.48 -5.84 -4.51
CA TYR A 159 11.68 -6.70 -4.57
C TYR A 159 12.63 -6.48 -3.38
N ALA A 160 12.72 -5.26 -2.85
CA ALA A 160 13.53 -4.97 -1.68
C ALA A 160 12.99 -5.68 -0.42
N THR A 161 11.66 -5.75 -0.28
CA THR A 161 10.99 -6.49 0.79
C THR A 161 11.21 -7.99 0.64
N THR A 162 10.98 -8.52 -0.56
CA THR A 162 11.19 -9.94 -0.89
C THR A 162 12.65 -10.38 -0.66
N ASN A 163 13.61 -9.60 -1.15
CA ASN A 163 15.04 -9.92 -1.00
C ASN A 163 15.49 -9.91 0.47
N ARG A 164 15.00 -8.96 1.28
CA ARG A 164 15.31 -8.92 2.71
C ARG A 164 14.75 -10.14 3.44
N GLN A 165 13.52 -10.52 3.17
CA GLN A 165 12.91 -11.73 3.75
C GLN A 165 13.67 -12.99 3.33
N ALA A 166 14.04 -13.12 2.05
CA ALA A 166 14.82 -14.24 1.55
C ALA A 166 16.20 -14.32 2.23
N ALA A 167 16.88 -13.18 2.42
CA ALA A 167 18.15 -13.13 3.12
C ALA A 167 18.04 -13.57 4.59
N VAL A 168 17.00 -13.11 5.29
CA VAL A 168 16.74 -13.53 6.68
C VAL A 168 16.48 -15.03 6.76
N LYS A 169 15.63 -15.58 5.89
CA LYS A 169 15.33 -17.02 5.81
C LYS A 169 16.59 -17.85 5.54
N ALA A 170 17.47 -17.37 4.66
CA ALA A 170 18.73 -18.07 4.33
C ALA A 170 19.74 -18.04 5.51
N MET A 171 19.70 -17.03 6.36
CA MET A 171 20.57 -16.89 7.52
C MET A 171 20.04 -17.65 8.76
N ALA A 172 18.72 -17.62 8.98
CA ALA A 172 18.08 -18.12 10.19
C ALA A 172 18.57 -19.53 10.64
N PRO A 173 18.68 -20.54 9.77
CA PRO A 173 19.15 -21.87 10.18
C PRO A 173 20.66 -21.95 10.50
N LYS A 174 21.42 -20.86 10.23
CA LYS A 174 22.89 -20.84 10.38
C LYS A 174 23.37 -20.04 11.58
N ILE A 175 22.46 -19.41 12.32
CA ILE A 175 22.77 -18.47 13.41
C ILE A 175 21.99 -18.82 14.66
N GLY A 176 22.56 -18.53 15.83
CA GLY A 176 21.90 -18.72 17.12
C GLY A 176 21.05 -17.52 17.57
N ALA A 177 21.29 -16.36 16.98
CA ALA A 177 20.52 -15.13 17.25
C ALA A 177 20.56 -14.19 16.06
N LEU A 178 19.48 -13.43 15.86
CA LEU A 178 19.38 -12.37 14.83
C LEU A 178 18.90 -11.09 15.50
N LEU A 179 19.65 -10.02 15.31
CA LEU A 179 19.25 -8.67 15.70
C LEU A 179 18.70 -7.94 14.48
N VAL A 180 17.43 -7.59 14.50
CA VAL A 180 16.79 -6.77 13.46
C VAL A 180 16.73 -5.33 13.96
N ILE A 181 17.28 -4.42 13.18
CA ILE A 181 17.27 -2.98 13.45
C ILE A 181 16.45 -2.29 12.35
N GLY A 182 15.43 -1.56 12.74
CA GLY A 182 14.54 -0.86 11.81
C GLY A 182 13.49 -0.02 12.53
N ALA A 183 12.61 0.61 11.75
CA ALA A 183 11.44 1.29 12.32
C ALA A 183 10.36 0.25 12.68
N PRO A 184 9.65 0.42 13.80
CA PRO A 184 8.42 -0.31 14.05
C PRO A 184 7.35 0.19 13.05
N ASN A 185 6.81 -0.69 12.27
CA ASN A 185 5.73 -0.41 11.31
C ASN A 185 4.52 -1.24 11.65
#